data_09e91cb4a00da0c4075417112af1b24e
#
_entry.id   09e91cb4a00da0c4075417112af1b24e
#
_cell.length_a   1.000
_cell.length_b   1.000
_cell.length_c   1.000
_cell.angle_alpha   90.00
_cell.angle_beta   90.00
_cell.angle_gamma   90.00
#
_symmetry.space_group_name_H-M   'P 1'
#
loop_
_entity.id
_entity.type
_entity.pdbx_description
1 polymer ?
#
loop_
_entity_poly.entity_id
_entity_poly.type
_entity_poly.pdbx_seq_one_letter_code
_entity_poly.pdbx_strand_id
1 'polypeptide(L)'
;MSIKTRFQVVETSVDCPFQNIVLMNKGNEIYGIDISKDVFDVYSKEQGHVQLNNDKQGFKALLKHLSKEALVVMEATGYYHYRLAQYLNSQGILVSVVNPLSVKRFIQMKLAKVKTDKSDAKAICEYGQMNDLPLYNALTEVQSECLQLFRLLDSYLKHRTSTKNKLKGEEVLGVPSKFVYQSLKRNLRYLNKEIEALDSRLLVLVKQDQQHQLTLLKSIPGMGVKTALFLIVVTDGFRKFENARQLCSYVGVTPTIRESGSSIKGRSRISKVGNKKLRNLLFLCAFSACKHNKACRELYERIVAKGKSKKLALIAVSNKLLKQAFAIAKSGLPYDENFVSKLA
;
A
#
# COMPACT_ATOMS: atom_id res chain seq x y z
N MET A 1 -10.62 36.53 30.21
CA MET A 1 -11.59 35.61 29.59
C MET A 1 -10.80 34.55 28.82
N SER A 2 -10.72 33.37 29.39
CA SER A 2 -9.89 32.25 28.85
C SER A 2 -10.77 31.40 27.94
N ILE A 3 -10.45 31.38 26.66
CA ILE A 3 -11.14 30.52 25.70
C ILE A 3 -10.44 29.17 25.75
N LYS A 4 -11.00 28.23 26.52
CA LYS A 4 -10.66 26.83 26.46
C LYS A 4 -11.24 26.23 25.16
N THR A 5 -10.41 26.09 24.15
CA THR A 5 -10.77 25.32 22.94
C THR A 5 -10.82 23.84 23.32
N ARG A 6 -12.03 23.30 23.48
CA ARG A 6 -12.29 21.88 23.70
C ARG A 6 -11.99 21.14 22.40
N PHE A 7 -11.08 20.17 22.48
CA PHE A 7 -10.96 19.11 21.48
C PHE A 7 -12.29 18.36 21.45
N GLN A 8 -13.05 18.47 20.40
CA GLN A 8 -14.15 17.56 20.11
C GLN A 8 -13.57 16.35 19.38
N VAL A 9 -13.24 15.33 20.16
CA VAL A 9 -13.14 13.97 19.65
C VAL A 9 -14.59 13.54 19.38
N VAL A 10 -14.96 13.38 18.12
CA VAL A 10 -16.24 12.76 17.78
C VAL A 10 -16.08 11.27 18.01
N GLU A 11 -16.39 10.84 19.21
CA GLU A 11 -16.58 9.44 19.54
C GLU A 11 -17.84 8.93 18.85
N THR A 12 -17.67 8.22 17.76
CA THR A 12 -18.71 7.28 17.29
C THR A 12 -18.42 5.93 17.93
N SER A 13 -19.22 5.61 18.91
CA SER A 13 -19.23 4.34 19.62
C SER A 13 -19.43 3.17 18.68
N VAL A 14 -18.44 2.35 18.53
CA VAL A 14 -18.38 0.87 18.52
C VAL A 14 -16.91 0.50 18.39
N ASP A 15 -16.42 -0.35 19.26
CA ASP A 15 -15.03 -0.79 19.45
C ASP A 15 -14.28 -1.16 18.15
N CYS A 16 -13.64 -0.20 17.55
CA CYS A 16 -12.63 -0.39 16.51
C CYS A 16 -11.41 0.45 16.90
N PRO A 17 -10.34 -0.17 17.42
CA PRO A 17 -9.22 0.56 18.02
C PRO A 17 -8.29 1.29 17.04
N PHE A 18 -8.65 1.40 15.76
CA PHE A 18 -7.83 2.07 14.74
C PHE A 18 -8.72 2.82 13.73
N GLN A 19 -9.37 3.88 14.18
CA GLN A 19 -9.85 4.90 13.26
C GLN A 19 -8.63 5.60 12.66
N ASN A 20 -8.59 5.73 11.32
CA ASN A 20 -7.77 6.72 10.67
C ASN A 20 -8.30 8.09 11.10
N ILE A 21 -7.73 8.66 12.16
CA ILE A 21 -8.06 10.01 12.61
C ILE A 21 -7.57 10.93 11.50
N VAL A 22 -8.50 11.43 10.71
CA VAL A 22 -8.25 12.53 9.78
C VAL A 22 -8.31 13.79 10.62
N LEU A 23 -7.18 14.42 10.88
CA LEU A 23 -7.17 15.71 11.55
C LEU A 23 -7.59 16.80 10.55
N MET A 24 -8.63 17.52 10.88
CA MET A 24 -8.79 18.87 10.35
C MET A 24 -7.64 19.72 10.93
N ASN A 25 -6.73 20.18 10.07
CA ASN A 25 -5.49 20.90 10.44
C ASN A 25 -5.73 22.29 11.04
N LYS A 26 -6.92 22.58 11.54
CA LYS A 26 -7.28 23.88 12.12
C LYS A 26 -6.68 24.00 13.52
N GLY A 27 -5.52 24.64 13.60
CA GLY A 27 -4.85 24.97 14.85
C GLY A 27 -3.47 24.37 15.06
N ASN A 28 -3.04 23.40 14.24
CA ASN A 28 -1.71 22.80 14.38
C ASN A 28 -0.67 23.60 13.57
N GLU A 29 0.51 23.77 14.13
CA GLU A 29 1.67 24.26 13.38
C GLU A 29 2.19 23.14 12.46
N ILE A 30 2.24 23.41 11.16
CA ILE A 30 2.61 22.41 10.14
C ILE A 30 4.09 22.52 9.80
N TYR A 31 4.81 21.42 9.96
CA TYR A 31 6.19 21.25 9.54
C TYR A 31 6.24 20.33 8.33
N GLY A 32 6.70 20.85 7.19
CA GLY A 32 6.94 20.05 5.98
C GLY A 32 8.35 19.54 5.95
N ILE A 33 8.53 18.25 5.69
CA ILE A 33 9.86 17.62 5.64
C ILE A 33 10.06 16.93 4.29
N ASP A 34 11.10 17.35 3.56
CA ASP A 34 11.70 16.59 2.48
C ASP A 34 12.91 15.82 3.00
N ILE A 35 12.93 14.49 2.77
CA ILE A 35 13.90 13.60 3.40
C ILE A 35 14.73 12.83 2.39
N SER A 36 16.03 12.90 2.55
CA SER A 36 17.03 12.16 1.79
C SER A 36 17.77 11.13 2.64
N LYS A 37 18.76 10.49 2.07
CA LYS A 37 19.59 9.49 2.76
C LYS A 37 20.32 10.06 3.97
N ASP A 38 21.00 11.18 3.78
CA ASP A 38 21.97 11.71 4.74
C ASP A 38 21.44 12.92 5.51
N VAL A 39 20.51 13.67 4.92
CA VAL A 39 19.92 14.89 5.49
C VAL A 39 18.42 14.95 5.25
N PHE A 40 17.74 15.81 5.98
CA PHE A 40 16.38 16.20 5.71
C PHE A 40 16.19 17.71 5.88
N ASP A 41 15.35 18.26 5.02
CA ASP A 41 15.01 19.68 4.97
C ASP A 41 13.65 19.88 5.64
N VAL A 42 13.59 20.77 6.61
CA VAL A 42 12.39 21.11 7.38
C VAL A 42 11.96 22.52 7.05
N TYR A 43 10.68 22.73 6.87
CA TYR A 43 10.12 24.05 6.68
C TYR A 43 8.85 24.23 7.51
N SER A 44 8.75 25.34 8.26
CA SER A 44 7.49 25.85 8.81
C SER A 44 7.32 27.32 8.43
N LYS A 45 6.10 27.84 8.54
CA LYS A 45 5.84 29.28 8.26
C LYS A 45 6.50 30.21 9.28
N GLU A 46 6.58 29.77 10.53
CA GLU A 46 7.05 30.59 11.63
C GLU A 46 8.58 30.58 11.75
N GLN A 47 9.19 29.40 11.57
CA GLN A 47 10.63 29.23 11.78
C GLN A 47 11.45 29.24 10.47
N GLY A 48 10.78 29.20 9.31
CA GLY A 48 11.44 29.17 8.01
C GLY A 48 12.03 27.78 7.70
N HIS A 49 13.21 27.75 7.07
CA HIS A 49 13.87 26.54 6.60
C HIS A 49 15.09 26.19 7.45
N VAL A 50 15.23 24.92 7.81
CA VAL A 50 16.44 24.35 8.44
C VAL A 50 16.75 22.99 7.82
N GLN A 51 18.04 22.68 7.64
CA GLN A 51 18.49 21.36 7.22
C GLN A 51 19.15 20.64 8.40
N LEU A 52 18.81 19.37 8.59
CA LEU A 52 19.29 18.53 9.68
C LEU A 52 19.77 17.17 9.14
N ASN A 53 20.67 16.51 9.89
CA ASN A 53 21.16 15.19 9.52
C ASN A 53 20.09 14.11 9.75
N ASN A 54 20.00 13.13 8.85
CA ASN A 54 19.06 12.02 8.97
C ASN A 54 19.59 10.91 9.92
N ASP A 55 19.88 11.31 11.15
CA ASP A 55 20.40 10.47 12.23
C ASP A 55 19.73 10.80 13.58
N LYS A 56 20.12 10.08 14.63
CA LYS A 56 19.56 10.28 15.98
C LYS A 56 19.79 11.70 16.53
N GLN A 57 20.90 12.36 16.15
CA GLN A 57 21.20 13.72 16.62
C GLN A 57 20.30 14.73 15.92
N GLY A 58 20.14 14.62 14.60
CA GLY A 58 19.21 15.45 13.85
C GLY A 58 17.75 15.28 14.28
N PHE A 59 17.32 14.04 14.63
CA PHE A 59 15.98 13.82 15.17
C PHE A 59 15.75 14.51 16.51
N LYS A 60 16.74 14.48 17.41
CA LYS A 60 16.70 15.22 18.68
C LYS A 60 16.71 16.73 18.46
N ALA A 61 17.49 17.20 17.49
CA ALA A 61 17.53 18.61 17.14
C ALA A 61 16.15 19.07 16.62
N LEU A 62 15.54 18.31 15.69
CA LEU A 62 14.20 18.60 15.19
C LEU A 62 13.19 18.70 16.34
N LEU A 63 13.20 17.74 17.27
CA LEU A 63 12.24 17.72 18.39
C LEU A 63 12.27 19.01 19.24
N LYS A 64 13.44 19.67 19.35
CA LYS A 64 13.58 20.96 20.05
C LYS A 64 12.95 22.12 19.28
N HIS A 65 12.81 22.01 17.96
CA HIS A 65 12.19 23.01 17.10
C HIS A 65 10.66 22.84 17.00
N LEU A 66 10.14 21.66 17.36
CA LEU A 66 8.71 21.37 17.24
C LEU A 66 7.93 21.96 18.42
N SER A 67 6.81 22.59 18.11
CA SER A 67 5.82 22.95 19.13
C SER A 67 5.07 21.72 19.64
N LYS A 68 4.39 21.87 20.81
CA LYS A 68 3.58 20.77 21.39
C LYS A 68 2.40 20.37 20.49
N GLU A 69 1.95 21.25 19.64
CA GLU A 69 0.81 21.06 18.72
C GLU A 69 1.29 20.87 17.27
N ALA A 70 2.55 20.47 17.09
CA ALA A 70 3.13 20.26 15.77
C ALA A 70 2.51 19.07 15.04
N LEU A 71 2.17 19.27 13.77
CA LEU A 71 1.93 18.20 12.80
C LEU A 71 3.08 18.16 11.80
N VAL A 72 3.84 17.08 11.83
CA VAL A 72 4.95 16.87 10.90
C VAL A 72 4.45 16.11 9.69
N VAL A 73 4.57 16.72 8.52
CA VAL A 73 4.19 16.13 7.24
C VAL A 73 5.43 15.80 6.44
N MET A 74 5.58 14.55 6.01
CA MET A 74 6.73 14.13 5.21
C MET A 74 6.32 13.27 4.02
N GLU A 75 7.11 13.34 2.94
CA GLU A 75 6.89 12.52 1.76
C GLU A 75 7.46 11.11 1.95
N ALA A 76 6.75 10.08 1.45
CA ALA A 76 7.20 8.69 1.49
C ALA A 76 8.32 8.42 0.47
N THR A 77 9.48 9.05 0.62
CA THR A 77 10.63 8.86 -0.26
C THR A 77 11.44 7.63 0.14
N GLY A 78 11.30 6.55 -0.62
CA GLY A 78 12.00 5.29 -0.35
C GLY A 78 11.76 4.76 1.07
N TYR A 79 12.87 4.51 1.81
CA TYR A 79 12.85 4.04 3.20
C TYR A 79 13.31 5.08 4.20
N TYR A 80 13.77 6.24 3.75
CA TYR A 80 14.47 7.19 4.59
C TYR A 80 13.59 7.83 5.66
N HIS A 81 12.29 7.99 5.37
CA HIS A 81 11.30 8.57 6.29
C HIS A 81 10.95 7.67 7.49
N TYR A 82 11.14 6.34 7.40
CA TYR A 82 10.67 5.42 8.44
C TYR A 82 11.25 5.69 9.81
N ARG A 83 12.56 5.89 9.91
CA ARG A 83 13.24 6.10 11.20
C ARG A 83 12.79 7.39 11.88
N LEU A 84 12.67 8.47 11.12
CA LEU A 84 12.20 9.75 11.62
C LEU A 84 10.73 9.67 12.03
N ALA A 85 9.87 9.09 11.18
CA ALA A 85 8.43 8.95 11.49
C ALA A 85 8.20 8.10 12.75
N GLN A 86 8.90 6.99 12.92
CA GLN A 86 8.82 6.17 14.13
C GLN A 86 9.32 6.92 15.37
N TYR A 87 10.44 7.63 15.25
CA TYR A 87 11.00 8.40 16.35
C TYR A 87 10.04 9.48 16.82
N LEU A 88 9.54 10.31 15.91
CA LEU A 88 8.59 11.38 16.25
C LEU A 88 7.28 10.83 16.84
N ASN A 89 6.75 9.76 16.25
CA ASN A 89 5.55 9.10 16.77
C ASN A 89 5.77 8.55 18.20
N SER A 90 6.95 7.98 18.49
CA SER A 90 7.30 7.51 19.85
C SER A 90 7.44 8.65 20.87
N GLN A 91 7.67 9.89 20.41
CA GLN A 91 7.71 11.09 21.24
C GLN A 91 6.34 11.79 21.36
N GLY A 92 5.27 11.17 20.82
CA GLY A 92 3.91 11.72 20.88
C GLY A 92 3.64 12.84 19.87
N ILE A 93 4.56 13.11 18.94
CA ILE A 93 4.37 14.10 17.88
C ILE A 93 3.44 13.52 16.80
N LEU A 94 2.49 14.35 16.35
CA LEU A 94 1.62 14.00 15.24
C LEU A 94 2.42 13.97 13.93
N VAL A 95 2.35 12.85 13.24
CA VAL A 95 3.08 12.65 11.99
C VAL A 95 2.10 12.24 10.89
N SER A 96 2.28 12.77 9.70
CA SER A 96 1.61 12.30 8.49
C SER A 96 2.63 11.98 7.40
N VAL A 97 2.55 10.76 6.85
CA VAL A 97 3.39 10.34 5.73
C VAL A 97 2.54 10.32 4.46
N VAL A 98 2.83 11.24 3.54
CA VAL A 98 2.02 11.48 2.35
C VAL A 98 2.59 10.80 1.10
N ASN A 99 1.70 10.56 0.13
CA ASN A 99 2.08 9.95 -1.12
C ASN A 99 2.87 10.94 -2.00
N PRO A 100 4.07 10.59 -2.49
CA PRO A 100 4.89 11.41 -3.39
C PRO A 100 4.12 11.94 -4.62
N LEU A 101 3.24 11.13 -5.18
CA LEU A 101 2.44 11.53 -6.33
C LEU A 101 1.47 12.67 -6.01
N SER A 102 0.92 12.71 -4.78
CA SER A 102 0.00 13.76 -4.35
C SER A 102 0.73 15.08 -4.19
N VAL A 103 1.89 15.07 -3.53
CA VAL A 103 2.75 16.26 -3.38
C VAL A 103 3.23 16.75 -4.74
N LYS A 104 3.70 15.86 -5.61
CA LYS A 104 4.12 16.22 -6.98
C LYS A 104 3.01 16.92 -7.76
N ARG A 105 1.77 16.41 -7.69
CA ARG A 105 0.62 17.04 -8.38
C ARG A 105 0.26 18.39 -7.78
N PHE A 106 0.39 18.53 -6.47
CA PHE A 106 0.18 19.79 -5.78
C PHE A 106 1.19 20.85 -6.24
N ILE A 107 2.48 20.50 -6.32
CA ILE A 107 3.54 21.37 -6.84
C ILE A 107 3.25 21.76 -8.31
N GLN A 108 2.82 20.80 -9.15
CA GLN A 108 2.44 21.06 -10.53
C GLN A 108 1.25 21.99 -10.66
N MET A 109 0.25 21.85 -9.79
CA MET A 109 -0.91 22.74 -9.75
C MET A 109 -0.51 24.20 -9.43
N LYS A 110 0.52 24.39 -8.61
CA LYS A 110 1.06 25.72 -8.26
C LYS A 110 1.95 26.33 -9.34
N LEU A 111 2.21 25.62 -10.47
CA LEU A 111 3.08 26.07 -11.55
C LEU A 111 4.48 26.49 -11.08
N ALA A 112 4.98 25.85 -10.01
CA ALA A 112 6.29 26.16 -9.46
C ALA A 112 7.41 25.89 -10.47
N LYS A 113 8.27 26.90 -10.70
CA LYS A 113 9.38 26.81 -11.67
C LYS A 113 10.71 26.39 -11.03
N VAL A 114 10.83 26.55 -9.71
CA VAL A 114 12.05 26.25 -8.95
C VAL A 114 11.87 24.93 -8.23
N LYS A 115 12.85 24.06 -8.36
CA LYS A 115 12.93 22.80 -7.63
C LYS A 115 14.24 22.71 -6.87
N THR A 116 14.14 22.78 -5.55
CA THR A 116 15.23 22.58 -4.58
C THR A 116 14.65 21.86 -3.36
N ASP A 117 15.44 21.20 -2.55
CA ASP A 117 15.01 20.48 -1.35
C ASP A 117 14.28 21.44 -0.39
N LYS A 118 14.77 22.68 -0.25
CA LYS A 118 14.07 23.77 0.48
C LYS A 118 12.69 24.06 -0.10
N SER A 119 12.55 24.13 -1.43
CA SER A 119 11.25 24.40 -2.07
C SER A 119 10.30 23.22 -1.93
N ASP A 120 10.83 22.01 -1.93
CA ASP A 120 10.05 20.78 -1.79
C ASP A 120 9.55 20.63 -0.34
N ALA A 121 10.38 20.89 0.69
CA ALA A 121 9.94 20.96 2.09
C ALA A 121 8.85 22.02 2.32
N LYS A 122 8.99 23.21 1.70
CA LYS A 122 7.97 24.25 1.73
C LYS A 122 6.66 23.80 1.09
N ALA A 123 6.73 23.16 -0.08
CA ALA A 123 5.55 22.65 -0.77
C ALA A 123 4.84 21.54 0.04
N ILE A 124 5.60 20.66 0.74
CA ILE A 124 5.03 19.66 1.66
C ILE A 124 4.31 20.33 2.84
N CYS A 125 4.88 21.37 3.42
CA CYS A 125 4.24 22.16 4.47
C CYS A 125 2.91 22.78 3.99
N GLU A 126 2.93 23.44 2.83
CA GLU A 126 1.74 24.04 2.23
C GLU A 126 0.68 22.98 1.85
N TYR A 127 1.11 21.82 1.37
CA TYR A 127 0.22 20.67 1.11
C TYR A 127 -0.46 20.22 2.41
N GLY A 128 0.30 20.15 3.50
CA GLY A 128 -0.21 19.82 4.82
C GLY A 128 -1.25 20.81 5.35
N GLN A 129 -1.10 22.11 5.04
CA GLN A 129 -2.05 23.15 5.45
C GLN A 129 -3.38 23.11 4.69
N MET A 130 -3.35 22.67 3.43
CA MET A 130 -4.52 22.72 2.53
C MET A 130 -5.31 21.41 2.47
N ASN A 131 -4.80 20.33 3.05
CA ASN A 131 -5.43 19.01 2.93
C ASN A 131 -5.61 18.34 4.30
N ASP A 132 -6.71 17.63 4.46
CA ASP A 132 -6.88 16.70 5.57
C ASP A 132 -5.96 15.49 5.38
N LEU A 133 -5.14 15.20 6.37
CA LEU A 133 -4.08 14.21 6.27
C LEU A 133 -4.32 13.03 7.23
N PRO A 134 -4.11 11.80 6.75
CA PRO A 134 -4.14 10.64 7.62
C PRO A 134 -2.92 10.64 8.56
N LEU A 135 -3.12 10.33 9.83
CA LEU A 135 -2.03 10.20 10.77
C LEU A 135 -1.22 8.91 10.52
N TYR A 136 0.07 9.02 10.76
CA TYR A 136 0.98 7.88 10.72
C TYR A 136 0.75 6.97 11.92
N ASN A 137 0.48 5.71 11.65
CA ASN A 137 0.44 4.66 12.65
C ASN A 137 1.73 3.83 12.56
N ALA A 138 2.47 3.76 13.65
CA ALA A 138 3.65 2.92 13.71
C ALA A 138 3.28 1.45 13.46
N LEU A 139 4.08 0.79 12.62
CA LEU A 139 3.92 -0.65 12.39
C LEU A 139 4.40 -1.41 13.62
N THR A 140 3.72 -2.49 13.98
CA THR A 140 4.25 -3.44 14.95
C THR A 140 5.52 -4.10 14.40
N GLU A 141 6.36 -4.67 15.26
CA GLU A 141 7.57 -5.39 14.85
C GLU A 141 7.23 -6.52 13.87
N VAL A 142 6.18 -7.29 14.17
CA VAL A 142 5.70 -8.38 13.31
C VAL A 142 5.27 -7.87 11.93
N GLN A 143 4.52 -6.76 11.87
CA GLN A 143 4.12 -6.14 10.61
C GLN A 143 5.33 -5.65 9.81
N SER A 144 6.29 -5.01 10.49
CA SER A 144 7.53 -4.54 9.87
C SER A 144 8.34 -5.70 9.29
N GLU A 145 8.53 -6.79 10.06
CA GLU A 145 9.20 -8.01 9.59
C GLU A 145 8.48 -8.62 8.39
N CYS A 146 7.17 -8.77 8.45
CA CYS A 146 6.37 -9.30 7.34
C CYS A 146 6.54 -8.48 6.06
N LEU A 147 6.53 -7.14 6.14
CA LEU A 147 6.75 -6.29 4.98
C LEU A 147 8.16 -6.43 4.39
N GLN A 148 9.19 -6.56 5.23
CA GLN A 148 10.57 -6.80 4.80
C GLN A 148 10.70 -8.15 4.09
N LEU A 149 10.13 -9.21 4.67
CA LEU A 149 10.10 -10.55 4.08
C LEU A 149 9.41 -10.54 2.70
N PHE A 150 8.26 -9.86 2.57
CA PHE A 150 7.58 -9.74 1.28
C PHE A 150 8.39 -9.01 0.21
N ARG A 151 9.14 -7.97 0.59
CA ARG A 151 10.00 -7.24 -0.35
C ARG A 151 11.15 -8.13 -0.83
N LEU A 152 11.79 -8.84 0.10
CA LEU A 152 12.87 -9.77 -0.23
C LEU A 152 12.37 -10.92 -1.10
N LEU A 153 11.23 -11.52 -0.74
CA LEU A 153 10.57 -12.56 -1.52
C LEU A 153 10.27 -12.10 -2.96
N ASP A 154 9.77 -10.87 -3.14
CA ASP A 154 9.53 -10.30 -4.48
C ASP A 154 10.81 -10.16 -5.30
N SER A 155 11.90 -9.74 -4.67
CA SER A 155 13.22 -9.67 -5.29
C SER A 155 13.71 -11.04 -5.73
N TYR A 156 13.64 -12.05 -4.86
CA TYR A 156 14.08 -13.40 -5.17
C TYR A 156 13.22 -14.07 -6.25
N LEU A 157 11.91 -13.83 -6.28
CA LEU A 157 11.03 -14.30 -7.34
C LEU A 157 11.39 -13.69 -8.70
N LYS A 158 11.77 -12.42 -8.76
CA LYS A 158 12.25 -11.75 -9.98
C LYS A 158 13.59 -12.32 -10.42
N HIS A 159 14.55 -12.48 -9.48
CA HIS A 159 15.85 -13.08 -9.77
C HIS A 159 15.71 -14.52 -10.28
N ARG A 160 14.86 -15.32 -9.65
CA ARG A 160 14.55 -16.69 -10.11
C ARG A 160 14.03 -16.70 -11.54
N THR A 161 13.10 -15.80 -11.87
CA THR A 161 12.55 -15.71 -13.21
C THR A 161 13.62 -15.29 -14.23
N SER A 162 14.45 -14.30 -13.89
CA SER A 162 15.57 -13.87 -14.72
C SER A 162 16.57 -15.00 -14.96
N THR A 163 16.95 -15.73 -13.91
CA THR A 163 17.89 -16.86 -14.01
C THR A 163 17.30 -18.01 -14.83
N LYS A 164 16.00 -18.31 -14.70
CA LYS A 164 15.31 -19.30 -15.55
C LYS A 164 15.34 -18.91 -17.03
N ASN A 165 15.09 -17.61 -17.32
CA ASN A 165 15.13 -17.12 -18.69
C ASN A 165 16.55 -17.20 -19.29
N LYS A 166 17.59 -16.88 -18.50
CA LYS A 166 18.99 -17.03 -18.92
C LYS A 166 19.31 -18.51 -19.21
N LEU A 167 18.93 -19.41 -18.29
CA LEU A 167 19.15 -20.84 -18.48
C LEU A 167 18.52 -21.36 -19.78
N LYS A 168 17.26 -20.92 -20.03
CA LYS A 168 16.56 -21.26 -21.29
C LYS A 168 17.26 -20.66 -22.53
N GLY A 169 17.81 -19.45 -22.40
CA GLY A 169 18.62 -18.83 -23.47
C GLY A 169 19.84 -19.64 -23.82
N GLU A 170 20.59 -20.12 -22.82
CA GLU A 170 21.75 -21.00 -23.01
C GLU A 170 21.36 -22.32 -23.70
N GLU A 171 20.22 -22.89 -23.35
CA GLU A 171 19.69 -24.11 -23.99
C GLU A 171 19.36 -23.88 -25.47
N VAL A 172 18.83 -22.70 -25.83
CA VAL A 172 18.49 -22.34 -27.23
C VAL A 172 19.75 -22.12 -28.08
N LEU A 173 20.89 -21.72 -27.48
CA LEU A 173 22.15 -21.59 -28.18
C LEU A 173 22.71 -22.93 -28.72
N GLY A 174 22.16 -24.06 -28.26
CA GLY A 174 22.47 -25.40 -28.75
C GLY A 174 23.72 -26.04 -28.13
N VAL A 175 24.75 -25.27 -27.79
CA VAL A 175 25.98 -25.75 -27.11
C VAL A 175 26.30 -24.86 -25.91
N PRO A 176 25.56 -24.96 -24.81
CA PRO A 176 25.81 -24.14 -23.63
C PRO A 176 27.14 -24.54 -22.96
N SER A 177 27.91 -23.54 -22.51
CA SER A 177 29.07 -23.79 -21.65
C SER A 177 28.64 -24.58 -20.40
N LYS A 178 29.24 -25.75 -20.16
CA LYS A 178 28.95 -26.59 -18.99
C LYS A 178 29.09 -25.82 -17.67
N PHE A 179 30.10 -24.96 -17.58
CA PHE A 179 30.34 -24.12 -16.39
C PHE A 179 29.21 -23.10 -16.16
N VAL A 180 28.82 -22.36 -17.20
CA VAL A 180 27.72 -21.37 -17.14
C VAL A 180 26.41 -22.04 -16.75
N TYR A 181 26.10 -23.15 -17.43
CA TYR A 181 24.86 -23.92 -17.16
C TYR A 181 24.79 -24.43 -15.74
N GLN A 182 25.89 -25.02 -15.22
CA GLN A 182 25.94 -25.48 -13.83
C GLN A 182 25.85 -24.33 -12.83
N SER A 183 26.48 -23.19 -13.11
CA SER A 183 26.39 -21.99 -12.26
C SER A 183 24.95 -21.48 -12.16
N LEU A 184 24.23 -21.37 -13.28
CA LEU A 184 22.82 -20.94 -13.31
C LEU A 184 21.92 -21.94 -12.55
N LYS A 185 22.18 -23.25 -12.68
CA LYS A 185 21.45 -24.30 -11.92
C LYS A 185 21.70 -24.23 -10.41
N ARG A 186 22.94 -23.94 -9.97
CA ARG A 186 23.23 -23.74 -8.54
C ARG A 186 22.49 -22.52 -8.00
N ASN A 187 22.51 -21.41 -8.73
CA ASN A 187 21.80 -20.20 -8.36
C ASN A 187 20.28 -20.44 -8.26
N LEU A 188 19.68 -21.17 -9.20
CA LEU A 188 18.25 -21.52 -9.13
C LEU A 188 17.90 -22.37 -7.91
N ARG A 189 18.75 -23.34 -7.55
CA ARG A 189 18.55 -24.15 -6.35
C ARG A 189 18.61 -23.29 -5.08
N TYR A 190 19.60 -22.42 -4.99
CA TYR A 190 19.72 -21.47 -3.88
C TYR A 190 18.48 -20.58 -3.76
N LEU A 191 18.07 -19.92 -4.85
CA LEU A 191 16.89 -19.05 -4.85
C LEU A 191 15.60 -19.79 -4.48
N ASN A 192 15.42 -21.04 -4.92
CA ASN A 192 14.25 -21.82 -4.52
C ASN A 192 14.25 -22.10 -3.02
N LYS A 193 15.39 -22.50 -2.43
CA LYS A 193 15.51 -22.75 -0.98
C LYS A 193 15.20 -21.48 -0.16
N GLU A 194 15.75 -20.35 -0.57
CA GLU A 194 15.49 -19.06 0.11
C GLU A 194 14.01 -18.64 0.01
N ILE A 195 13.39 -18.80 -1.17
CA ILE A 195 11.97 -18.51 -1.37
C ILE A 195 11.09 -19.37 -0.45
N GLU A 196 11.39 -20.66 -0.31
CA GLU A 196 10.67 -21.55 0.59
C GLU A 196 10.84 -21.16 2.07
N ALA A 197 12.05 -20.79 2.47
CA ALA A 197 12.31 -20.31 3.83
C ALA A 197 11.56 -19.04 4.16
N LEU A 198 11.55 -18.06 3.23
CA LEU A 198 10.81 -16.80 3.39
C LEU A 198 9.28 -17.02 3.43
N ASP A 199 8.75 -17.87 2.53
CA ASP A 199 7.32 -18.24 2.52
C ASP A 199 6.92 -18.89 3.86
N SER A 200 7.75 -19.80 4.39
CA SER A 200 7.51 -20.50 5.67
C SER A 200 7.54 -19.51 6.84
N ARG A 201 8.53 -18.60 6.91
CA ARG A 201 8.61 -17.59 7.97
C ARG A 201 7.41 -16.67 7.97
N LEU A 202 7.01 -16.18 6.78
CA LEU A 202 5.80 -15.35 6.62
C LEU A 202 4.55 -16.07 7.13
N LEU A 203 4.40 -17.36 6.80
CA LEU A 203 3.26 -18.14 7.25
C LEU A 203 3.22 -18.27 8.77
N VAL A 204 4.36 -18.49 9.42
CA VAL A 204 4.47 -18.57 10.89
C VAL A 204 4.05 -17.24 11.53
N LEU A 205 4.61 -16.12 11.07
CA LEU A 205 4.31 -14.79 11.64
C LEU A 205 2.83 -14.42 11.51
N VAL A 206 2.24 -14.65 10.32
CA VAL A 206 0.82 -14.33 10.11
C VAL A 206 -0.08 -15.28 10.91
N LYS A 207 0.30 -16.54 11.10
CA LYS A 207 -0.45 -17.45 11.96
C LYS A 207 -0.43 -17.04 13.44
N GLN A 208 0.69 -16.52 13.92
CA GLN A 208 0.80 -16.05 15.30
C GLN A 208 -0.09 -14.83 15.59
N ASP A 209 -0.16 -13.90 14.65
CA ASP A 209 -0.86 -12.61 14.84
C ASP A 209 -2.29 -12.61 14.27
N GLN A 210 -2.52 -13.24 13.10
CA GLN A 210 -3.78 -13.11 12.36
C GLN A 210 -4.26 -14.44 11.74
N GLN A 211 -4.17 -15.54 12.48
CA GLN A 211 -4.58 -16.87 12.00
C GLN A 211 -6.04 -16.92 11.60
N HIS A 212 -6.93 -16.29 12.38
CA HIS A 212 -8.36 -16.26 12.09
C HIS A 212 -8.64 -15.61 10.72
N GLN A 213 -8.03 -14.46 10.46
CA GLN A 213 -8.15 -13.78 9.16
C GLN A 213 -7.61 -14.62 8.01
N LEU A 214 -6.49 -15.31 8.21
CA LEU A 214 -5.94 -16.19 7.20
C LEU A 214 -6.90 -17.35 6.86
N THR A 215 -7.54 -17.94 7.87
CA THR A 215 -8.54 -18.99 7.69
C THR A 215 -9.75 -18.48 6.92
N LEU A 216 -10.26 -17.32 7.28
CA LEU A 216 -11.37 -16.66 6.60
C LEU A 216 -11.06 -16.38 5.13
N LEU A 217 -9.93 -15.79 4.81
CA LEU A 217 -9.56 -15.52 3.43
C LEU A 217 -9.33 -16.77 2.59
N LYS A 218 -8.83 -17.83 3.20
CA LYS A 218 -8.65 -19.14 2.54
C LYS A 218 -9.99 -19.83 2.23
N SER A 219 -11.09 -19.50 2.91
CA SER A 219 -12.41 -20.04 2.60
C SER A 219 -12.93 -19.54 1.24
N ILE A 220 -12.41 -18.43 0.71
CA ILE A 220 -12.85 -17.88 -0.59
C ILE A 220 -12.31 -18.75 -1.73
N PRO A 221 -13.20 -19.42 -2.52
CA PRO A 221 -12.74 -20.22 -3.65
C PRO A 221 -11.99 -19.38 -4.68
N GLY A 222 -10.76 -19.81 -5.00
CA GLY A 222 -9.85 -19.08 -5.89
C GLY A 222 -8.85 -18.16 -5.19
N MET A 223 -8.96 -17.95 -3.87
CA MET A 223 -7.99 -17.17 -3.10
C MET A 223 -6.82 -18.06 -2.64
N GLY A 224 -5.66 -17.90 -3.24
CA GLY A 224 -4.44 -18.63 -2.85
C GLY A 224 -3.83 -18.11 -1.55
N VAL A 225 -3.16 -18.98 -0.80
CA VAL A 225 -2.50 -18.65 0.48
C VAL A 225 -1.58 -17.42 0.36
N LYS A 226 -0.75 -17.35 -0.68
CA LYS A 226 0.17 -16.21 -0.90
C LYS A 226 -0.58 -14.89 -1.07
N THR A 227 -1.73 -14.89 -1.74
CA THR A 227 -2.55 -13.70 -1.92
C THR A 227 -3.22 -13.30 -0.61
N ALA A 228 -3.74 -14.28 0.16
CA ALA A 228 -4.31 -14.04 1.47
C ALA A 228 -3.29 -13.45 2.45
N LEU A 229 -2.08 -14.04 2.56
CA LEU A 229 -0.99 -13.51 3.37
C LEU A 229 -0.62 -12.09 2.98
N PHE A 230 -0.46 -11.83 1.67
CA PHE A 230 -0.10 -10.50 1.19
C PHE A 230 -1.20 -9.46 1.46
N LEU A 231 -2.47 -9.83 1.30
CA LEU A 231 -3.59 -8.98 1.69
C LEU A 231 -3.54 -8.63 3.18
N ILE A 232 -3.43 -9.62 4.06
CA ILE A 232 -3.38 -9.43 5.50
C ILE A 232 -2.28 -8.43 5.88
N VAL A 233 -1.06 -8.66 5.41
CA VAL A 233 0.09 -7.84 5.79
C VAL A 233 -0.01 -6.40 5.26
N VAL A 234 -0.38 -6.24 3.98
CA VAL A 234 -0.42 -4.92 3.34
C VAL A 234 -1.58 -4.07 3.86
N THR A 235 -2.71 -4.70 4.22
CA THR A 235 -3.89 -4.02 4.74
C THR A 235 -3.92 -3.93 6.26
N ASP A 236 -2.95 -4.53 6.93
CA ASP A 236 -2.95 -4.69 8.38
C ASP A 236 -4.25 -5.38 8.87
N GLY A 237 -4.50 -6.57 8.35
CA GLY A 237 -5.73 -7.28 8.65
C GLY A 237 -7.00 -6.51 8.26
N PHE A 238 -6.94 -5.73 7.20
CA PHE A 238 -8.00 -4.84 6.68
C PHE A 238 -8.36 -3.66 7.61
N ARG A 239 -7.57 -3.39 8.65
CA ARG A 239 -7.81 -2.27 9.58
C ARG A 239 -7.63 -0.91 8.91
N LYS A 240 -6.71 -0.80 7.94
CA LYS A 240 -6.40 0.45 7.22
C LYS A 240 -7.51 0.98 6.31
N PHE A 241 -8.61 0.23 6.14
CA PHE A 241 -9.66 0.59 5.19
C PHE A 241 -11.03 0.49 5.85
N GLU A 242 -11.83 1.55 5.70
CA GLU A 242 -13.20 1.62 6.20
C GLU A 242 -14.17 0.87 5.30
N ASN A 243 -13.92 0.92 4.00
CA ASN A 243 -14.80 0.31 3.01
C ASN A 243 -14.04 -0.31 1.84
N ALA A 244 -14.71 -1.19 1.12
CA ALA A 244 -14.14 -1.91 -0.01
C ALA A 244 -13.75 -0.99 -1.19
N ARG A 245 -14.33 0.22 -1.31
CA ARG A 245 -13.99 1.17 -2.37
C ARG A 245 -12.60 1.75 -2.15
N GLN A 246 -12.27 2.12 -0.92
CA GLN A 246 -10.92 2.58 -0.54
C GLN A 246 -9.87 1.51 -0.84
N LEU A 247 -10.14 0.25 -0.47
CA LEU A 247 -9.23 -0.87 -0.76
C LEU A 247 -9.08 -1.11 -2.27
N CYS A 248 -10.15 -1.07 -3.06
CA CYS A 248 -10.09 -1.20 -4.52
C CYS A 248 -9.30 -0.07 -5.17
N SER A 249 -9.42 1.15 -4.66
CA SER A 249 -8.62 2.31 -5.08
C SER A 249 -7.14 2.12 -4.75
N TYR A 250 -6.82 1.71 -3.52
CA TYR A 250 -5.46 1.42 -3.08
C TYR A 250 -4.78 0.34 -3.95
N VAL A 251 -5.52 -0.68 -4.34
CA VAL A 251 -5.02 -1.73 -5.26
C VAL A 251 -4.94 -1.21 -6.70
N GLY A 252 -5.74 -0.21 -7.07
CA GLY A 252 -5.81 0.36 -8.41
C GLY A 252 -6.58 -0.51 -9.39
N VAL A 253 -7.58 -1.27 -8.92
CA VAL A 253 -8.51 -2.06 -9.74
C VAL A 253 -9.83 -1.33 -9.99
N THR A 254 -9.99 -0.12 -9.48
CA THR A 254 -11.16 0.74 -9.71
C THR A 254 -11.17 1.24 -11.15
N PRO A 255 -12.31 1.17 -11.86
CA PRO A 255 -12.45 1.77 -13.19
C PRO A 255 -12.24 3.29 -13.13
N THR A 256 -11.54 3.83 -14.10
CA THR A 256 -11.48 5.27 -14.38
C THR A 256 -12.38 5.59 -15.55
N ILE A 257 -13.28 6.52 -15.36
CA ILE A 257 -14.17 7.02 -16.40
C ILE A 257 -13.59 8.36 -16.86
N ARG A 258 -13.49 8.56 -18.15
CA ARG A 258 -13.09 9.82 -18.78
C ARG A 258 -14.16 10.19 -19.79
N GLU A 259 -15.02 11.10 -19.39
CA GLU A 259 -16.09 11.65 -20.21
C GLU A 259 -16.01 13.16 -20.13
N SER A 260 -16.12 13.85 -21.22
CA SER A 260 -16.17 15.31 -21.27
C SER A 260 -17.14 15.72 -22.37
N GLY A 261 -18.21 16.40 -21.99
CA GLY A 261 -19.29 16.81 -22.88
C GLY A 261 -19.93 15.64 -23.62
N SER A 262 -20.48 15.94 -24.79
CA SER A 262 -21.12 14.93 -25.67
C SER A 262 -20.14 14.20 -26.59
N SER A 263 -18.95 14.78 -26.82
CA SER A 263 -17.99 14.33 -27.84
C SER A 263 -16.91 13.36 -27.34
N ILE A 264 -16.54 13.42 -26.04
CA ILE A 264 -15.46 12.59 -25.51
C ILE A 264 -16.04 11.47 -24.63
N LYS A 265 -16.13 10.27 -25.19
CA LYS A 265 -16.43 9.03 -24.44
C LYS A 265 -15.23 8.10 -24.44
N GLY A 266 -14.35 8.25 -23.45
CA GLY A 266 -13.17 7.41 -23.29
C GLY A 266 -13.51 5.98 -22.88
N ARG A 267 -12.74 4.98 -23.37
CA ARG A 267 -12.89 3.59 -22.90
C ARG A 267 -12.49 3.50 -21.43
N SER A 268 -13.37 2.96 -20.59
CA SER A 268 -13.08 2.71 -19.18
C SER A 268 -11.88 1.77 -19.01
N ARG A 269 -10.94 2.16 -18.18
CA ARG A 269 -9.73 1.38 -17.83
C ARG A 269 -9.57 1.41 -16.32
N ILE A 270 -8.84 0.44 -15.75
CA ILE A 270 -8.45 0.51 -14.35
C ILE A 270 -7.40 1.62 -14.16
N SER A 271 -7.40 2.26 -12.99
CA SER A 271 -6.49 3.37 -12.69
C SER A 271 -5.02 2.98 -12.79
N LYS A 272 -4.67 1.73 -12.47
CA LYS A 272 -3.29 1.21 -12.33
C LYS A 272 -2.43 1.96 -11.30
N VAL A 273 -2.91 3.04 -10.73
CA VAL A 273 -2.29 3.75 -9.60
C VAL A 273 -2.55 2.93 -8.35
N GLY A 274 -1.51 2.51 -7.64
CA GLY A 274 -1.61 1.69 -6.42
C GLY A 274 -0.77 0.41 -6.47
N ASN A 275 -1.10 -0.58 -5.64
CA ASN A 275 -0.29 -1.77 -5.41
C ASN A 275 -0.28 -2.74 -6.60
N LYS A 276 0.76 -2.62 -7.45
CA LYS A 276 0.94 -3.46 -8.66
C LYS A 276 1.05 -4.96 -8.33
N LYS A 277 1.73 -5.30 -7.22
CA LYS A 277 1.91 -6.72 -6.84
C LYS A 277 0.59 -7.37 -6.47
N LEU A 278 -0.22 -6.67 -5.67
CA LEU A 278 -1.54 -7.15 -5.27
C LEU A 278 -2.48 -7.32 -6.47
N ARG A 279 -2.46 -6.37 -7.42
CA ARG A 279 -3.22 -6.53 -8.67
C ARG A 279 -2.84 -7.78 -9.44
N ASN A 280 -1.53 -8.07 -9.55
CA ASN A 280 -1.06 -9.27 -10.26
C ASN A 280 -1.49 -10.56 -9.55
N LEU A 281 -1.39 -10.61 -8.21
CA LEU A 281 -1.83 -11.76 -7.43
C LEU A 281 -3.34 -11.99 -7.57
N LEU A 282 -4.14 -10.95 -7.46
CA LEU A 282 -5.60 -11.03 -7.62
C LEU A 282 -5.99 -11.44 -9.05
N PHE A 283 -5.26 -10.97 -10.07
CA PHE A 283 -5.48 -11.38 -11.45
C PHE A 283 -5.22 -12.89 -11.66
N LEU A 284 -4.18 -13.43 -11.02
CA LEU A 284 -3.92 -14.88 -11.03
C LEU A 284 -5.02 -15.66 -10.27
N CYS A 285 -5.47 -15.14 -9.13
CA CYS A 285 -6.59 -15.72 -8.40
C CYS A 285 -7.89 -15.72 -9.20
N ALA A 286 -8.11 -14.72 -10.07
CA ALA A 286 -9.31 -14.62 -10.89
C ALA A 286 -9.51 -15.82 -11.83
N PHE A 287 -8.42 -16.40 -12.36
CA PHE A 287 -8.51 -17.63 -13.19
C PHE A 287 -9.08 -18.81 -12.39
N SER A 288 -8.61 -19.00 -11.17
CA SER A 288 -9.12 -20.06 -10.29
C SER A 288 -10.55 -19.76 -9.83
N ALA A 289 -10.83 -18.50 -9.49
CA ALA A 289 -12.16 -18.08 -9.05
C ALA A 289 -13.24 -18.25 -10.14
N CYS A 290 -12.91 -18.02 -11.40
CA CYS A 290 -13.84 -18.30 -12.51
C CYS A 290 -14.27 -19.79 -12.59
N LYS A 291 -13.44 -20.70 -12.06
CA LYS A 291 -13.74 -22.12 -12.04
C LYS A 291 -14.50 -22.56 -10.77
N HIS A 292 -14.13 -22.01 -9.62
CA HIS A 292 -14.51 -22.55 -8.31
C HIS A 292 -15.39 -21.63 -7.47
N ASN A 293 -15.60 -20.35 -7.87
CA ASN A 293 -16.43 -19.38 -7.18
C ASN A 293 -17.62 -19.02 -8.07
N LYS A 294 -18.83 -19.44 -7.69
CA LYS A 294 -20.07 -19.26 -8.48
C LYS A 294 -20.29 -17.79 -8.86
N ALA A 295 -20.26 -16.90 -7.88
CA ALA A 295 -20.50 -15.47 -8.11
C ALA A 295 -19.43 -14.81 -9.01
N CYS A 296 -18.18 -15.33 -9.02
CA CYS A 296 -17.13 -14.87 -9.92
C CYS A 296 -17.30 -15.43 -11.32
N ARG A 297 -17.71 -16.69 -11.46
CA ARG A 297 -18.04 -17.33 -12.74
C ARG A 297 -19.16 -16.61 -13.46
N GLU A 298 -20.30 -16.41 -12.78
CA GLU A 298 -21.45 -15.70 -13.33
C GLU A 298 -21.09 -14.28 -13.81
N LEU A 299 -20.27 -13.57 -13.02
CA LEU A 299 -19.78 -12.24 -13.42
C LEU A 299 -18.92 -12.31 -14.68
N TYR A 300 -18.01 -13.29 -14.76
CA TYR A 300 -17.13 -13.47 -15.92
C TYR A 300 -17.94 -13.77 -17.18
N GLU A 301 -18.84 -14.75 -17.12
CA GLU A 301 -19.69 -15.18 -18.23
C GLU A 301 -20.60 -14.05 -18.74
N ARG A 302 -21.24 -13.33 -17.81
CA ARG A 302 -22.06 -12.16 -18.13
C ARG A 302 -21.32 -11.07 -18.88
N ILE A 303 -20.05 -10.81 -18.49
CA ILE A 303 -19.21 -9.77 -19.16
C ILE A 303 -18.78 -10.25 -20.53
N VAL A 304 -18.40 -11.52 -20.67
CA VAL A 304 -17.99 -12.10 -21.96
C VAL A 304 -19.15 -12.19 -22.91
N ALA A 305 -20.35 -12.61 -22.43
CA ALA A 305 -21.57 -12.65 -23.25
C ALA A 305 -21.98 -11.26 -23.81
N LYS A 306 -21.61 -10.17 -23.11
CA LYS A 306 -21.76 -8.79 -23.62
C LYS A 306 -20.69 -8.37 -24.64
N GLY A 307 -19.92 -9.31 -25.19
CA GLY A 307 -18.88 -9.04 -26.18
C GLY A 307 -17.62 -8.33 -25.66
N LYS A 308 -17.42 -8.28 -24.32
CA LYS A 308 -16.23 -7.68 -23.72
C LYS A 308 -15.07 -8.67 -23.71
N SER A 309 -13.82 -8.15 -23.74
CA SER A 309 -12.63 -9.01 -23.75
C SER A 309 -12.53 -9.86 -22.46
N LYS A 310 -12.06 -11.11 -22.59
CA LYS A 310 -11.78 -12.02 -21.47
C LYS A 310 -10.86 -11.40 -20.41
N LYS A 311 -9.88 -10.59 -20.82
CA LYS A 311 -8.98 -9.87 -19.90
C LYS A 311 -9.73 -8.84 -19.05
N LEU A 312 -10.68 -8.12 -19.62
CA LEU A 312 -11.53 -7.17 -18.89
C LEU A 312 -12.39 -7.91 -17.88
N ALA A 313 -13.00 -9.04 -18.27
CA ALA A 313 -13.78 -9.88 -17.37
C ALA A 313 -12.96 -10.38 -16.17
N LEU A 314 -11.73 -10.87 -16.38
CA LEU A 314 -10.83 -11.29 -15.31
C LEU A 314 -10.46 -10.13 -14.35
N ILE A 315 -10.29 -8.92 -14.87
CA ILE A 315 -10.04 -7.74 -14.01
C ILE A 315 -11.28 -7.42 -13.16
N ALA A 316 -12.48 -7.54 -13.71
CA ALA A 316 -13.71 -7.36 -12.94
C ALA A 316 -13.87 -8.44 -11.86
N VAL A 317 -13.52 -9.68 -12.16
CA VAL A 317 -13.47 -10.78 -11.17
C VAL A 317 -12.43 -10.48 -10.08
N SER A 318 -11.24 -9.96 -10.41
CA SER A 318 -10.25 -9.52 -9.42
C SER A 318 -10.81 -8.47 -8.46
N ASN A 319 -11.59 -7.51 -8.98
CA ASN A 319 -12.26 -6.50 -8.15
C ASN A 319 -13.33 -7.15 -7.25
N LYS A 320 -14.13 -8.09 -7.78
CA LYS A 320 -15.13 -8.83 -7.00
C LYS A 320 -14.48 -9.67 -5.89
N LEU A 321 -13.41 -10.41 -6.19
CA LEU A 321 -12.64 -11.16 -5.18
C LEU A 321 -12.13 -10.27 -4.06
N LEU A 322 -11.62 -9.07 -4.39
CA LEU A 322 -11.14 -8.13 -3.39
C LEU A 322 -12.26 -7.63 -2.47
N LYS A 323 -13.45 -7.37 -3.04
CA LYS A 323 -14.64 -6.99 -2.28
C LYS A 323 -15.13 -8.13 -1.38
N GLN A 324 -15.12 -9.38 -1.87
CA GLN A 324 -15.43 -10.56 -1.06
C GLN A 324 -14.44 -10.70 0.10
N ALA A 325 -13.14 -10.58 -0.18
CA ALA A 325 -12.11 -10.63 0.85
C ALA A 325 -12.32 -9.55 1.94
N PHE A 326 -12.65 -8.32 1.54
CA PHE A 326 -12.95 -7.24 2.46
C PHE A 326 -14.19 -7.54 3.33
N ALA A 327 -15.28 -7.97 2.71
CA ALA A 327 -16.53 -8.28 3.42
C ALA A 327 -16.33 -9.41 4.44
N ILE A 328 -15.66 -10.49 4.04
CA ILE A 328 -15.36 -11.64 4.89
C ILE A 328 -14.42 -11.24 6.05
N ALA A 329 -13.40 -10.45 5.75
CA ALA A 329 -12.48 -9.98 6.79
C ALA A 329 -13.16 -9.07 7.82
N LYS A 330 -14.13 -8.26 7.41
CA LYS A 330 -14.87 -7.35 8.31
C LYS A 330 -16.03 -8.04 9.05
N SER A 331 -16.70 -9.00 8.42
CA SER A 331 -17.80 -9.74 9.06
C SER A 331 -17.32 -10.82 10.03
N GLY A 332 -16.08 -11.31 9.87
CA GLY A 332 -15.59 -12.47 10.64
C GLY A 332 -16.23 -13.81 10.26
N LEU A 333 -17.04 -13.84 9.19
CA LEU A 333 -17.74 -15.03 8.72
C LEU A 333 -17.01 -15.63 7.50
N PRO A 334 -16.92 -16.97 7.37
CA PRO A 334 -16.33 -17.61 6.20
C PRO A 334 -17.16 -17.35 4.93
N TYR A 335 -16.56 -17.67 3.78
CA TYR A 335 -17.25 -17.55 2.50
C TYR A 335 -18.49 -18.46 2.46
N ASP A 336 -19.62 -17.86 2.07
CA ASP A 336 -20.87 -18.55 1.79
C ASP A 336 -21.22 -18.37 0.30
N GLU A 337 -21.41 -19.49 -0.40
CA GLU A 337 -21.75 -19.49 -1.82
C GLU A 337 -23.18 -18.98 -2.07
N ASN A 338 -24.07 -19.16 -1.09
CA ASN A 338 -25.48 -18.80 -1.16
C ASN A 338 -25.76 -17.41 -0.57
N PHE A 339 -24.72 -16.67 -0.17
CA PHE A 339 -24.88 -15.34 0.40
C PHE A 339 -25.57 -14.39 -0.59
N VAL A 340 -26.73 -13.91 -0.22
CA VAL A 340 -27.48 -12.87 -0.93
C VAL A 340 -27.31 -11.55 -0.18
N SER A 341 -26.81 -10.53 -0.87
CA SER A 341 -26.67 -9.19 -0.28
C SER A 341 -28.07 -8.62 0.03
N LYS A 342 -28.30 -8.19 1.27
CA LYS A 342 -29.52 -7.47 1.66
C LYS A 342 -29.60 -6.05 1.08
N LEU A 343 -28.54 -5.60 0.42
CA LEU A 343 -28.43 -4.30 -0.28
C LEU A 343 -28.52 -4.58 -1.80
N ALA A 344 -29.68 -4.94 -2.26
CA ALA A 344 -30.03 -4.97 -3.69
C ALA A 344 -30.97 -3.81 -3.98
#